data_83876760ad78ce9b41d335c995df6b9d
#
_entry.id   83876760ad78ce9b41d335c995df6b9d
#
_cell.length_a   1.000
_cell.length_b   1.000
_cell.length_c   1.000
_cell.angle_alpha   90.00
_cell.angle_beta   90.00
_cell.angle_gamma   90.00
#
_symmetry.space_group_name_H-M   'P 1'
#
loop_
_entity.id
_entity.type
_entity.pdbx_description
1 polymer ?
#
loop_
_entity_poly.entity_id
_entity_poly.type
_entity_poly.pdbx_seq_one_letter_code
_entity_poly.pdbx_strand_id
1 'polypeptide(L)'
;MKKTISMTSPAAPQRVATMLSAPAYQQGRIDRFGLEDATVDVAARGQGFVSTIAGSVPPSLLPAAAKRFVRSTISFTLAESWGEPADDGARTGDIDITLKGAPVNAGATTAMRPAGENATEVTIEVDLNVSVPLVGHKIEEKAMSMPDRAVADEEARAAAWLAAH
;
A
#
# COMPACT_ATOMS: atom_id res chain seq x y z
N MET A 1 -15.82 -4.97 0.70
CA MET A 1 -15.72 -4.17 1.94
C MET A 1 -14.83 -2.98 1.70
N LYS A 2 -15.21 -1.83 2.18
CA LYS A 2 -14.47 -0.58 2.00
C LYS A 2 -13.98 -0.03 3.32
N LYS A 3 -12.81 0.60 3.30
CA LYS A 3 -12.24 1.28 4.46
C LYS A 3 -11.43 2.50 4.04
N THR A 4 -11.58 3.59 4.78
CA THR A 4 -10.73 4.77 4.64
C THR A 4 -9.64 4.75 5.71
N ILE A 5 -8.41 4.98 5.27
CA ILE A 5 -7.21 5.04 6.11
C ILE A 5 -6.60 6.43 5.90
N SER A 6 -6.22 7.08 7.00
CA SER A 6 -5.50 8.35 6.95
C SER A 6 -4.21 8.26 7.72
N MET A 7 -3.15 8.84 7.19
CA MET A 7 -1.84 8.97 7.85
C MET A 7 -1.27 10.36 7.62
N THR A 8 -0.45 10.79 8.55
CA THR A 8 0.24 12.08 8.48
C THR A 8 1.75 11.88 8.45
N SER A 9 2.42 12.61 7.57
CA SER A 9 3.88 12.62 7.46
C SER A 9 4.42 14.02 7.75
N PRO A 10 5.56 14.14 8.46
CA PRO A 10 6.12 15.42 8.89
C PRO A 10 6.97 16.08 7.81
N ALA A 11 6.43 16.25 6.63
CA ALA A 11 7.07 16.93 5.49
C ALA A 11 6.02 17.42 4.50
N ALA A 12 6.37 18.39 3.67
CA ALA A 12 5.51 18.87 2.59
C ALA A 12 5.26 17.78 1.55
N PRO A 13 4.16 17.84 0.78
CA PRO A 13 3.78 16.80 -0.18
C PRO A 13 4.88 16.42 -1.19
N GLN A 14 5.66 17.39 -1.66
CA GLN A 14 6.75 17.12 -2.60
C GLN A 14 7.82 16.19 -2.00
N ARG A 15 8.16 16.38 -0.73
CA ARG A 15 9.12 15.50 -0.04
C ARG A 15 8.54 14.12 0.21
N VAL A 16 7.25 14.04 0.54
CA VAL A 16 6.55 12.76 0.69
C VAL A 16 6.51 12.01 -0.64
N ALA A 17 6.22 12.68 -1.75
CA ALA A 17 6.26 12.09 -3.08
C ALA A 17 7.67 11.60 -3.45
N THR A 18 8.71 12.37 -3.13
CA THR A 18 10.11 11.96 -3.34
C THR A 18 10.44 10.69 -2.54
N MET A 19 10.00 10.61 -1.29
CA MET A 19 10.15 9.43 -0.46
C MET A 19 9.46 8.21 -1.08
N LEU A 20 8.20 8.34 -1.45
CA LEU A 20 7.41 7.25 -2.04
C LEU A 20 7.97 6.78 -3.39
N SER A 21 8.66 7.64 -4.12
CA SER A 21 9.33 7.31 -5.38
C SER A 21 10.75 6.76 -5.20
N ALA A 22 11.26 6.69 -3.97
CA ALA A 22 12.59 6.16 -3.69
C ALA A 22 12.57 4.63 -3.60
N PRO A 23 13.34 3.90 -4.45
CA PRO A 23 13.39 2.43 -4.39
C PRO A 23 13.77 1.89 -3.02
N ALA A 24 14.68 2.55 -2.31
CA ALA A 24 15.10 2.13 -0.98
C ALA A 24 13.99 2.23 0.06
N TYR A 25 13.10 3.23 -0.04
CA TYR A 25 11.93 3.32 0.82
C TYR A 25 10.95 2.17 0.54
N GLN A 26 10.71 1.87 -0.72
CA GLN A 26 9.84 0.76 -1.13
C GLN A 26 10.43 -0.60 -0.74
N GLN A 27 11.74 -0.77 -0.78
CA GLN A 27 12.40 -1.98 -0.30
C GLN A 27 12.10 -2.26 1.18
N GLY A 28 12.08 -1.23 2.01
CA GLY A 28 11.68 -1.36 3.41
C GLY A 28 10.22 -1.82 3.60
N ARG A 29 9.33 -1.50 2.68
CA ARG A 29 7.96 -2.04 2.68
C ARG A 29 7.94 -3.54 2.38
N ILE A 30 8.74 -4.00 1.42
CA ILE A 30 8.87 -5.43 1.11
C ILE A 30 9.27 -6.22 2.35
N ASP A 31 10.27 -5.74 3.07
CA ASP A 31 10.78 -6.42 4.27
C ASP A 31 9.69 -6.60 5.33
N ARG A 32 8.73 -5.69 5.37
CA ARG A 32 7.59 -5.73 6.30
C ARG A 32 6.43 -6.59 5.82
N PHE A 33 6.21 -6.67 4.53
CA PHE A 33 5.14 -7.51 3.97
C PHE A 33 5.44 -8.99 4.09
N GLY A 34 6.71 -9.37 4.26
CA GLY A 34 7.11 -10.76 4.37
C GLY A 34 6.98 -11.53 3.07
N LEU A 35 7.03 -10.86 1.92
CA LEU A 35 6.98 -11.49 0.61
C LEU A 35 8.28 -12.23 0.30
N GLU A 36 8.17 -13.35 -0.41
CA GLU A 36 9.30 -14.11 -0.93
C GLU A 36 9.61 -13.66 -2.36
N ASP A 37 10.88 -13.71 -2.75
CA ASP A 37 11.37 -13.34 -4.08
C ASP A 37 10.86 -11.96 -4.55
N ALA A 38 10.82 -11.01 -3.63
CA ALA A 38 10.21 -9.72 -3.88
C ALA A 38 11.13 -8.78 -4.66
N THR A 39 10.51 -7.99 -5.54
CA THR A 39 11.18 -6.97 -6.37
C THR A 39 10.49 -5.63 -6.23
N VAL A 40 11.25 -4.56 -6.45
CA VAL A 40 10.76 -3.18 -6.51
C VAL A 40 11.13 -2.59 -7.86
N ASP A 41 10.20 -1.91 -8.48
CA ASP A 41 10.42 -1.05 -9.65
C ASP A 41 9.76 0.30 -9.42
N VAL A 42 10.45 1.39 -9.76
CA VAL A 42 9.90 2.74 -9.74
C VAL A 42 10.13 3.39 -11.09
N ALA A 43 9.05 3.82 -11.73
CA ALA A 43 9.08 4.46 -13.04
C ALA A 43 8.47 5.87 -12.95
N ALA A 44 9.19 6.87 -13.48
CA ALA A 44 8.67 8.22 -13.60
C ALA A 44 7.62 8.30 -14.73
N ARG A 45 6.59 9.11 -14.50
CA ARG A 45 5.55 9.45 -15.49
C ARG A 45 5.26 10.95 -15.43
N GLY A 46 5.97 11.72 -16.25
CA GLY A 46 5.99 13.17 -16.12
C GLY A 46 6.51 13.57 -14.74
N GLN A 47 5.74 14.35 -13.99
CA GLN A 47 6.05 14.68 -12.58
C GLN A 47 5.42 13.68 -11.59
N GLY A 48 4.63 12.74 -12.09
CA GLY A 48 4.13 11.60 -11.32
C GLY A 48 5.05 10.40 -11.41
N PHE A 49 4.65 9.29 -10.79
CA PHE A 49 5.43 8.05 -10.81
C PHE A 49 4.54 6.83 -10.54
N VAL A 50 5.07 5.67 -10.86
CA VAL A 50 4.48 4.37 -10.47
C VAL A 50 5.55 3.57 -9.74
N SER A 51 5.20 3.10 -8.55
CA SER A 51 6.01 2.17 -7.76
C SER A 51 5.34 0.81 -7.79
N THR A 52 6.07 -0.23 -8.18
CA THR A 52 5.56 -1.60 -8.27
C THR A 52 6.35 -2.51 -7.36
N ILE A 53 5.65 -3.18 -6.45
CA ILE A 53 6.17 -4.24 -5.61
C ILE A 53 5.57 -5.55 -6.11
N ALA A 54 6.40 -6.56 -6.35
CA ALA A 54 5.96 -7.89 -6.75
C ALA A 54 6.70 -8.96 -5.95
N GLY A 55 6.04 -10.08 -5.69
CA GLY A 55 6.62 -11.20 -4.96
C GLY A 55 5.64 -12.33 -4.77
N SER A 56 6.03 -13.32 -3.99
CA SER A 56 5.19 -14.46 -3.64
C SER A 56 4.73 -14.36 -2.18
N VAL A 57 3.47 -14.72 -1.94
CA VAL A 57 2.89 -14.73 -0.59
C VAL A 57 3.17 -16.10 0.02
N PRO A 58 3.98 -16.17 1.10
CA PRO A 58 4.19 -17.44 1.79
C PRO A 58 2.91 -17.89 2.50
N PRO A 59 2.68 -19.22 2.61
CA PRO A 59 1.47 -19.74 3.28
C PRO A 59 1.28 -19.26 4.71
N SER A 60 2.36 -18.91 5.40
CA SER A 60 2.33 -18.39 6.78
C SER A 60 1.60 -17.05 6.93
N LEU A 61 1.51 -16.26 5.85
CA LEU A 61 0.80 -14.98 5.85
C LEU A 61 -0.71 -15.13 5.60
N LEU A 62 -1.17 -16.31 5.20
CA LEU A 62 -2.57 -16.51 4.91
C LEU A 62 -3.39 -16.73 6.19
N PRO A 63 -4.59 -16.11 6.29
CA PRO A 63 -5.53 -16.46 7.35
C PRO A 63 -5.86 -17.96 7.33
N ALA A 64 -6.03 -18.57 8.49
CA ALA A 64 -6.33 -20.00 8.60
C ALA A 64 -7.57 -20.41 7.78
N ALA A 65 -8.60 -19.57 7.73
CA ALA A 65 -9.78 -19.79 6.92
C ALA A 65 -9.51 -19.80 5.41
N ALA A 66 -8.48 -19.09 4.96
CA ALA A 66 -8.11 -19.00 3.54
C ALA A 66 -7.22 -20.15 3.09
N LYS A 67 -6.39 -20.73 3.97
CA LYS A 67 -5.40 -21.76 3.63
C LYS A 67 -5.97 -22.95 2.89
N ARG A 68 -7.16 -23.40 3.26
CA ARG A 68 -7.82 -24.56 2.63
C ARG A 68 -8.35 -24.29 1.21
N PHE A 69 -8.45 -23.03 0.81
CA PHE A 69 -8.92 -22.65 -0.53
C PHE A 69 -7.78 -22.28 -1.48
N VAL A 70 -6.56 -22.23 -0.96
CA VAL A 70 -5.36 -21.90 -1.73
C VAL A 70 -4.60 -23.20 -2.01
N ARG A 71 -4.50 -23.56 -3.29
CA ARG A 71 -3.89 -24.83 -3.73
C ARG A 71 -2.54 -24.65 -4.43
N SER A 72 -2.13 -23.41 -4.65
CA SER A 72 -0.87 -23.07 -5.34
C SER A 72 -0.26 -21.83 -4.70
N THR A 73 0.98 -21.50 -5.07
CA THR A 73 1.65 -20.28 -4.66
C THR A 73 0.83 -19.07 -5.11
N ILE A 74 0.63 -18.12 -4.20
CA ILE A 74 -0.02 -16.85 -4.52
C ILE A 74 1.05 -15.86 -4.96
N SER A 75 0.91 -15.30 -6.15
CA SER A 75 1.70 -14.16 -6.61
C SER A 75 1.03 -12.86 -6.23
N PHE A 76 1.80 -11.95 -5.68
CA PHE A 76 1.35 -10.62 -5.24
C PHE A 76 1.99 -9.54 -6.11
N THR A 77 1.19 -8.58 -6.55
CA THR A 77 1.68 -7.35 -7.18
C THR A 77 0.90 -6.16 -6.63
N LEU A 78 1.61 -5.14 -6.19
CA LEU A 78 1.05 -3.87 -5.78
C LEU A 78 1.67 -2.77 -6.64
N ALA A 79 0.83 -2.08 -7.41
CA ALA A 79 1.24 -0.93 -8.21
C ALA A 79 0.59 0.33 -7.63
N GLU A 80 1.41 1.22 -7.09
CA GLU A 80 1.00 2.50 -6.53
C GLU A 80 1.37 3.61 -7.51
N SER A 81 0.38 4.25 -8.11
CA SER A 81 0.57 5.35 -9.05
C SER A 81 0.16 6.68 -8.42
N TRP A 82 1.00 7.68 -8.62
CA TRP A 82 0.75 9.05 -8.20
C TRP A 82 0.79 9.98 -9.40
N GLY A 83 -0.23 10.82 -9.54
CA GLY A 83 -0.32 11.81 -10.59
C GLY A 83 0.58 13.03 -10.37
N GLU A 84 0.48 13.99 -11.27
CA GLU A 84 1.19 15.24 -11.20
C GLU A 84 0.70 16.11 -10.03
N PRO A 85 1.57 16.94 -9.42
CA PRO A 85 1.18 17.80 -8.31
C PRO A 85 0.30 18.97 -8.80
N ALA A 86 -0.70 19.32 -8.00
CA ALA A 86 -1.38 20.60 -8.08
C ALA A 86 -0.48 21.73 -7.55
N ASP A 87 -0.93 22.98 -7.64
CA ASP A 87 -0.15 24.15 -7.22
C ASP A 87 0.27 24.11 -5.74
N ASP A 88 -0.56 23.52 -4.89
CA ASP A 88 -0.28 23.32 -3.45
C ASP A 88 0.52 22.05 -3.14
N GLY A 89 0.88 21.27 -4.16
CA GLY A 89 1.56 20.01 -4.05
C GLY A 89 0.65 18.80 -3.86
N ALA A 90 -0.65 18.99 -3.75
CA ALA A 90 -1.61 17.89 -3.63
C ALA A 90 -1.56 16.98 -4.85
N ARG A 91 -1.71 15.67 -4.62
CA ARG A 91 -1.75 14.65 -5.67
C ARG A 91 -2.85 13.65 -5.40
N THR A 92 -3.31 13.02 -6.45
CA THR A 92 -4.18 11.83 -6.37
C THR A 92 -3.52 10.67 -7.09
N GLY A 93 -3.94 9.47 -6.76
CA GLY A 93 -3.41 8.27 -7.38
C GLY A 93 -4.28 7.05 -7.13
N ASP A 94 -3.79 5.92 -7.58
CA ASP A 94 -4.46 4.63 -7.47
C ASP A 94 -3.47 3.57 -6.97
N ILE A 95 -4.00 2.60 -6.25
CA ILE A 95 -3.25 1.42 -5.82
C ILE A 95 -3.97 0.20 -6.39
N ASP A 96 -3.31 -0.49 -7.31
CA ASP A 96 -3.79 -1.75 -7.88
C ASP A 96 -3.10 -2.91 -7.17
N ILE A 97 -3.91 -3.81 -6.61
CA ILE A 97 -3.40 -5.01 -5.95
C ILE A 97 -3.89 -6.23 -6.73
N THR A 98 -2.95 -7.02 -7.20
CA THR A 98 -3.23 -8.27 -7.92
C THR A 98 -2.72 -9.47 -7.12
N LEU A 99 -3.60 -10.42 -6.87
CA LEU A 99 -3.29 -11.69 -6.22
C LEU A 99 -3.67 -12.82 -7.16
N LYS A 100 -2.66 -13.44 -7.78
CA LYS A 100 -2.86 -14.63 -8.63
C LYS A 100 -2.80 -15.89 -7.80
N GLY A 101 -3.80 -16.73 -7.91
CA GLY A 101 -3.94 -17.96 -7.12
C GLY A 101 -4.85 -17.84 -5.91
N ALA A 102 -5.49 -16.68 -5.71
CA ALA A 102 -6.47 -16.45 -4.67
C ALA A 102 -7.70 -15.73 -5.25
N PRO A 103 -8.91 -16.02 -4.75
CA PRO A 103 -10.15 -15.39 -5.22
C PRO A 103 -10.36 -14.04 -4.54
N VAL A 104 -9.45 -13.09 -4.76
CA VAL A 104 -9.42 -11.78 -4.11
C VAL A 104 -9.32 -10.69 -5.16
N ASN A 105 -10.17 -9.67 -5.04
CA ASN A 105 -10.05 -8.40 -5.74
C ASN A 105 -9.79 -7.31 -4.72
N ALA A 106 -8.72 -6.56 -4.91
CA ALA A 106 -8.35 -5.46 -4.03
C ALA A 106 -7.79 -4.29 -4.83
N GLY A 107 -8.09 -3.10 -4.37
CA GLY A 107 -7.56 -1.87 -4.94
C GLY A 107 -7.84 -0.71 -4.00
N ALA A 108 -7.28 0.44 -4.31
CA ALA A 108 -7.54 1.64 -3.54
C ALA A 108 -7.36 2.89 -4.40
N THR A 109 -8.03 3.96 -4.03
CA THR A 109 -7.68 5.31 -4.46
C THR A 109 -6.90 5.99 -3.34
N THR A 110 -5.99 6.87 -3.72
CA THR A 110 -5.14 7.56 -2.74
C THR A 110 -5.06 9.05 -3.07
N ALA A 111 -4.94 9.86 -2.03
CA ALA A 111 -4.76 11.29 -2.15
C ALA A 111 -3.78 11.80 -1.10
N MET A 112 -2.92 12.74 -1.47
CA MET A 112 -2.12 13.48 -0.51
C MET A 112 -2.40 14.97 -0.62
N ARG A 113 -2.37 15.65 0.52
CA ARG A 113 -2.59 17.09 0.58
C ARG A 113 -1.75 17.72 1.70
N PRO A 114 -1.40 19.00 1.57
CA PRO A 114 -0.78 19.73 2.68
C PRO A 114 -1.69 19.71 3.92
N ALA A 115 -1.09 19.46 5.08
CA ALA A 115 -1.76 19.47 6.38
C ALA A 115 -1.07 20.47 7.34
N GLY A 116 -0.52 21.56 6.79
CA GLY A 116 0.31 22.57 7.46
C GLY A 116 1.56 22.84 6.65
N GLU A 117 2.47 23.69 7.14
CA GLU A 117 3.67 24.10 6.41
C GLU A 117 4.63 22.93 6.13
N ASN A 118 4.75 22.01 7.07
CA ASN A 118 5.66 20.87 7.00
C ASN A 118 4.95 19.55 7.35
N ALA A 119 3.75 19.39 6.86
CA ALA A 119 2.99 18.16 7.08
C ALA A 119 2.14 17.82 5.85
N THR A 120 1.96 16.51 5.64
CA THR A 120 1.13 15.97 4.56
C THR A 120 0.18 14.94 5.15
N GLU A 121 -1.10 15.04 4.80
CA GLU A 121 -2.08 13.98 5.04
C GLU A 121 -2.20 13.12 3.80
N VAL A 122 -2.10 11.83 3.97
CA VAL A 122 -2.35 10.82 2.93
C VAL A 122 -3.60 10.04 3.32
N THR A 123 -4.58 10.03 2.43
CA THR A 123 -5.83 9.27 2.60
C THR A 123 -5.87 8.15 1.58
N ILE A 124 -6.22 6.96 2.01
CA ILE A 124 -6.35 5.76 1.17
C ILE A 124 -7.74 5.19 1.37
N GLU A 125 -8.50 5.07 0.29
CA GLU A 125 -9.82 4.43 0.28
C GLU A 125 -9.68 3.04 -0.32
N VAL A 126 -9.64 2.03 0.54
CA VAL A 126 -9.43 0.63 0.17
C VAL A 126 -10.76 -0.04 -0.14
N ASP A 127 -10.80 -0.82 -1.22
CA ASP A 127 -11.89 -1.72 -1.53
C ASP A 127 -11.34 -3.15 -1.66
N LEU A 128 -11.88 -4.05 -0.85
CA LEU A 128 -11.47 -5.45 -0.77
C LEU A 128 -12.69 -6.36 -0.94
N ASN A 129 -12.59 -7.30 -1.86
CA ASN A 129 -13.59 -8.34 -2.06
C ASN A 129 -12.93 -9.73 -2.09
N VAL A 130 -13.39 -10.62 -1.24
CA VAL A 130 -12.93 -12.01 -1.16
C VAL A 130 -14.06 -12.94 -1.58
N SER A 131 -13.95 -13.54 -2.78
CA SER A 131 -14.97 -14.39 -3.38
C SER A 131 -14.84 -15.85 -2.91
N VAL A 132 -14.99 -16.08 -1.60
CA VAL A 132 -14.98 -17.41 -0.99
C VAL A 132 -16.33 -17.65 -0.32
N PRO A 133 -17.06 -18.68 -0.73
CA PRO A 133 -18.38 -18.98 -0.12
C PRO A 133 -18.28 -19.16 1.39
N LEU A 134 -19.23 -18.58 2.13
CA LEU A 134 -19.43 -18.68 3.57
C LEU A 134 -18.38 -17.98 4.45
N VAL A 135 -17.14 -17.83 4.00
CA VAL A 135 -16.05 -17.26 4.82
C VAL A 135 -15.43 -15.98 4.23
N GLY A 136 -15.77 -15.62 3.00
CA GLY A 136 -15.21 -14.43 2.33
C GLY A 136 -15.36 -13.16 3.16
N HIS A 137 -16.53 -12.90 3.67
CA HIS A 137 -16.80 -11.72 4.50
C HIS A 137 -15.96 -11.68 5.80
N LYS A 138 -15.78 -12.84 6.44
CA LYS A 138 -14.92 -12.92 7.64
C LYS A 138 -13.45 -12.64 7.34
N ILE A 139 -12.98 -13.08 6.16
CA ILE A 139 -11.61 -12.79 5.70
C ILE A 139 -11.46 -11.29 5.44
N GLU A 140 -12.43 -10.67 4.79
CA GLU A 140 -12.46 -9.21 4.57
C GLU A 140 -12.45 -8.46 5.89
N GLU A 141 -13.32 -8.79 6.84
CA GLU A 141 -13.37 -8.16 8.16
C GLU A 141 -12.03 -8.25 8.88
N LYS A 142 -11.40 -9.41 8.87
CA LYS A 142 -10.10 -9.61 9.51
C LYS A 142 -9.01 -8.77 8.84
N ALA A 143 -8.97 -8.74 7.52
CA ALA A 143 -8.04 -7.90 6.77
C ALA A 143 -8.25 -6.41 7.08
N MET A 144 -9.50 -5.96 7.16
CA MET A 144 -9.85 -4.57 7.44
C MET A 144 -9.70 -4.17 8.92
N SER A 145 -9.51 -5.13 9.83
CA SER A 145 -9.29 -4.86 11.25
C SER A 145 -7.82 -4.58 11.61
N MET A 146 -6.88 -4.83 10.69
CA MET A 146 -5.44 -4.71 10.94
C MET A 146 -4.79 -3.32 10.69
N PRO A 147 -5.49 -2.31 10.15
CA PRO A 147 -4.84 -1.09 9.67
C PRO A 147 -4.19 -0.22 10.74
N ASP A 148 -4.74 -0.13 11.93
CA ASP A 148 -4.27 0.87 12.92
C ASP A 148 -2.80 0.69 13.28
N ARG A 149 -2.36 -0.54 13.48
CA ARG A 149 -0.95 -0.84 13.74
C ARG A 149 -0.09 -0.64 12.48
N ALA A 150 -0.61 -1.05 11.33
CA ALA A 150 0.08 -0.86 10.06
C ALA A 150 0.25 0.63 9.72
N VAL A 151 -0.76 1.44 9.99
CA VAL A 151 -0.70 2.90 9.85
C VAL A 151 0.36 3.50 10.77
N ALA A 152 0.34 3.14 12.05
CA ALA A 152 1.33 3.64 13.01
C ALA A 152 2.77 3.26 12.61
N ASP A 153 2.97 2.04 12.14
CA ASP A 153 4.27 1.58 11.65
C ASP A 153 4.72 2.35 10.40
N GLU A 154 3.80 2.60 9.46
CA GLU A 154 4.11 3.35 8.24
C GLU A 154 4.43 4.80 8.55
N GLU A 155 3.67 5.45 9.43
CA GLU A 155 3.95 6.81 9.88
C GLU A 155 5.33 6.92 10.55
N ALA A 156 5.68 5.96 11.40
CA ALA A 156 6.99 5.92 12.07
C ALA A 156 8.13 5.75 11.07
N ARG A 157 7.97 4.89 10.06
CA ARG A 157 8.97 4.68 9.00
C ARG A 157 9.13 5.92 8.12
N ALA A 158 8.01 6.54 7.73
CA ALA A 158 8.02 7.76 6.94
C ALA A 158 8.73 8.89 7.70
N ALA A 159 8.41 9.08 8.97
CA ALA A 159 9.07 10.07 9.80
C ALA A 159 10.59 9.83 9.92
N ALA A 160 11.00 8.58 10.13
CA ALA A 160 12.42 8.21 10.21
C ALA A 160 13.16 8.46 8.88
N TRP A 161 12.56 8.10 7.76
CA TRP A 161 13.13 8.36 6.43
C TRP A 161 13.28 9.85 6.18
N LEU A 162 12.24 10.63 6.41
CA LEU A 162 12.22 12.07 6.19
C LEU A 162 13.19 12.82 7.09
N ALA A 163 13.46 12.33 8.29
CA ALA A 163 14.47 12.89 9.19
C ALA A 163 15.91 12.61 8.72
N ALA A 164 16.13 11.52 7.96
CA ALA A 164 17.45 11.10 7.48
C ALA A 164 17.75 11.55 6.05
N HIS A 165 16.81 12.04 5.34
CA HIS A 165 16.90 12.47 3.94
C HIS A 165 16.31 13.87 3.75
#